data_08f426d6472ab4f847f09a78f451063a
#
_entry.id   08f426d6472ab4f847f09a78f451063a
#
_cell.length_a   1.000
_cell.length_b   1.000
_cell.length_c   1.000
_cell.angle_alpha   90.00
_cell.angle_beta   90.00
_cell.angle_gamma   90.00
#
_symmetry.space_group_name_H-M   'P 1'
#
loop_
_entity.id
_entity.type
_entity.pdbx_description
1 polymer ?
#
loop_
_entity_poly.entity_id
_entity_poly.type
_entity_poly.pdbx_seq_one_letter_code
_entity_poly.pdbx_strand_id
1 'polypeptide(L)'
;MQVLGIDIGGTGIKAAPVDTTKGTLRTERVKVETPRPAKPDAVAAVVAQHVKNFEWTGPVGITFPGVVVNGVTMTAANLDSAWVGTDTRALFDKVTGASTALVNDADAAGLAEMKFGAGAGQQGTVLMLTFGTGIGSALFRDGILVPNTEFGHIEIRGRDAEKRASERAKELHDLSWGKWAGRVEEYLGHMEALTAPDLIIIGGGISRKADKFLPLLTSLRATVVPAAMQNDAGIVGAALYASLNAPAG
;
A
#
# COMPACT_ATOMS: atom_id res chain seq x y z
N MET A 1 10.90 -4.67 18.01
CA MET A 1 10.46 -3.31 18.42
C MET A 1 8.95 -3.23 18.29
N GLN A 2 8.27 -2.43 19.11
CA GLN A 2 6.84 -2.15 18.92
C GLN A 2 6.64 -0.77 18.31
N VAL A 3 5.77 -0.70 17.30
CA VAL A 3 5.45 0.53 16.57
C VAL A 3 3.93 0.56 16.31
N LEU A 4 3.28 1.70 16.47
CA LEU A 4 1.90 1.85 16.03
C LEU A 4 1.87 2.02 14.50
N GLY A 5 1.23 1.09 13.81
CA GLY A 5 0.96 1.21 12.39
C GLY A 5 -0.43 1.78 12.15
N ILE A 6 -0.53 2.78 11.27
CA ILE A 6 -1.79 3.40 10.86
C ILE A 6 -1.90 3.34 9.34
N ASP A 7 -2.99 2.78 8.83
CA ASP A 7 -3.29 2.63 7.41
C ASP A 7 -4.43 3.58 7.02
N ILE A 8 -4.09 4.66 6.30
CA ILE A 8 -5.07 5.65 5.81
C ILE A 8 -5.62 5.19 4.47
N GLY A 9 -6.86 4.73 4.46
CA GLY A 9 -7.57 4.37 3.24
C GLY A 9 -8.74 5.30 2.92
N GLY A 10 -9.22 5.28 1.69
CA GLY A 10 -10.34 6.14 1.23
C GLY A 10 -11.69 5.86 1.91
N THR A 11 -11.88 4.72 2.59
CA THR A 11 -13.12 4.35 3.28
C THR A 11 -12.95 4.14 4.77
N GLY A 12 -11.72 4.08 5.26
CA GLY A 12 -11.44 3.86 6.68
C GLY A 12 -9.97 3.94 6.99
N ILE A 13 -9.69 4.47 8.16
CA ILE A 13 -8.36 4.59 8.75
C ILE A 13 -8.27 3.49 9.82
N LYS A 14 -7.28 2.62 9.68
CA LYS A 14 -7.10 1.46 10.55
C LYS A 14 -5.78 1.59 11.30
N ALA A 15 -5.75 1.14 12.53
CA ALA A 15 -4.52 1.18 13.33
C ALA A 15 -4.41 -0.04 14.25
N ALA A 16 -3.19 -0.47 14.50
CA ALA A 16 -2.85 -1.44 15.53
C ALA A 16 -1.37 -1.31 15.94
N PRO A 17 -1.02 -1.61 17.20
CA PRO A 17 0.35 -1.86 17.59
C PRO A 17 0.91 -3.11 16.90
N VAL A 18 2.13 -3.01 16.36
CA VAL A 18 2.79 -4.06 15.58
C VAL A 18 4.10 -4.47 16.26
N ASP A 19 4.35 -5.77 16.34
CA ASP A 19 5.68 -6.33 16.59
C ASP A 19 6.45 -6.35 15.27
N THR A 20 7.33 -5.39 15.05
CA THR A 20 8.09 -5.23 13.81
C THR A 20 9.17 -6.31 13.58
N THR A 21 9.45 -7.15 14.58
CA THR A 21 10.34 -8.31 14.42
C THR A 21 9.61 -9.53 13.87
N LYS A 22 8.32 -9.65 14.20
CA LYS A 22 7.49 -10.80 13.80
C LYS A 22 6.51 -10.48 12.66
N GLY A 23 6.26 -9.19 12.39
CA GLY A 23 5.26 -8.76 11.43
C GLY A 23 3.82 -9.04 11.87
N THR A 24 3.55 -9.06 13.17
CA THR A 24 2.24 -9.43 13.72
C THR A 24 1.62 -8.28 14.50
N LEU A 25 0.30 -8.14 14.38
CA LEU A 25 -0.47 -7.23 15.22
C LEU A 25 -0.46 -7.71 16.68
N ARG A 26 -0.33 -6.80 17.63
CA ARG A 26 -0.34 -7.11 19.07
C ARG A 26 -1.74 -7.15 19.67
N THR A 27 -2.68 -6.46 19.01
CA THR A 27 -4.10 -6.42 19.36
C THR A 27 -4.93 -6.48 18.08
N GLU A 28 -6.23 -6.62 18.20
CA GLU A 28 -7.12 -6.39 17.07
C GLU A 28 -6.95 -4.97 16.55
N ARG A 29 -7.06 -4.83 15.22
CA ARG A 29 -7.01 -3.53 14.58
C ARG A 29 -8.29 -2.75 14.84
N VAL A 30 -8.16 -1.48 15.16
CA VAL A 30 -9.27 -0.54 15.28
C VAL A 30 -9.46 0.18 13.95
N LYS A 31 -10.70 0.26 13.47
CA LYS A 31 -11.08 1.01 12.26
C LYS A 31 -11.96 2.17 12.62
N VAL A 32 -11.64 3.35 12.11
CA VAL A 32 -12.48 4.54 12.10
C VAL A 32 -12.80 4.89 10.64
N GLU A 33 -14.00 5.33 10.33
CA GLU A 33 -14.34 5.76 8.97
C GLU A 33 -13.52 6.97 8.56
N THR A 34 -13.09 7.01 7.30
CA THR A 34 -12.41 8.18 6.74
C THR A 34 -13.39 9.35 6.66
N PRO A 35 -13.07 10.52 7.23
CA PRO A 35 -13.93 11.70 7.18
C PRO A 35 -14.29 12.09 5.74
N ARG A 36 -15.46 12.68 5.58
CA ARG A 36 -15.89 13.23 4.28
C ARG A 36 -16.36 14.67 4.44
N PRO A 37 -15.67 15.64 3.82
CA PRO A 37 -14.48 15.51 2.96
C PRO A 37 -13.24 15.08 3.76
N ALA A 38 -12.35 14.31 3.12
CA ALA A 38 -11.13 13.78 3.71
C ALA A 38 -9.99 14.82 3.72
N LYS A 39 -10.25 15.97 4.34
CA LYS A 39 -9.29 17.08 4.45
C LYS A 39 -8.17 16.78 5.44
N PRO A 40 -7.00 17.43 5.32
CA PRO A 40 -5.85 17.20 6.20
C PRO A 40 -6.19 17.24 7.69
N ASP A 41 -6.84 18.30 8.18
CA ASP A 41 -7.16 18.43 9.61
C ASP A 41 -8.15 17.35 10.10
N ALA A 42 -9.13 16.97 9.27
CA ALA A 42 -10.12 15.97 9.65
C ALA A 42 -9.49 14.57 9.76
N VAL A 43 -8.60 14.21 8.82
CA VAL A 43 -7.88 12.94 8.86
C VAL A 43 -6.85 12.94 9.99
N ALA A 44 -6.15 14.07 10.21
CA ALA A 44 -5.20 14.22 11.30
C ALA A 44 -5.86 14.03 12.68
N ALA A 45 -7.10 14.50 12.85
CA ALA A 45 -7.87 14.27 14.06
C ALA A 45 -8.14 12.78 14.32
N VAL A 46 -8.41 11.98 13.26
CA VAL A 46 -8.59 10.53 13.37
C VAL A 46 -7.27 9.83 13.70
N VAL A 47 -6.16 10.27 13.11
CA VAL A 47 -4.82 9.75 13.43
C VAL A 47 -4.51 10.01 14.93
N ALA A 48 -4.74 11.22 15.41
CA ALA A 48 -4.57 11.54 16.84
C ALA A 48 -5.49 10.71 17.75
N GLN A 49 -6.73 10.47 17.32
CA GLN A 49 -7.66 9.60 18.04
C GLN A 49 -7.13 8.17 18.17
N HIS A 50 -6.53 7.60 17.12
CA HIS A 50 -5.92 6.26 17.17
C HIS A 50 -4.76 6.23 18.17
N VAL A 51 -3.84 7.23 18.13
CA VAL A 51 -2.73 7.33 19.10
C VAL A 51 -3.26 7.37 20.53
N LYS A 52 -4.31 8.18 20.79
CA LYS A 52 -4.95 8.26 22.09
C LYS A 52 -5.63 6.96 22.50
N ASN A 53 -6.36 6.31 21.60
CA ASN A 53 -7.09 5.06 21.90
C ASN A 53 -6.15 3.92 22.30
N PHE A 54 -4.93 3.90 21.78
CA PHE A 54 -3.90 2.93 22.15
C PHE A 54 -2.98 3.41 23.27
N GLU A 55 -3.21 4.61 23.84
CA GLU A 55 -2.34 5.26 24.85
C GLU A 55 -0.86 5.20 24.40
N TRP A 56 -0.65 5.45 23.08
CA TRP A 56 0.63 5.18 22.44
C TRP A 56 1.61 6.32 22.63
N THR A 57 2.84 6.01 23.07
CA THR A 57 3.93 6.98 23.32
C THR A 57 5.17 6.72 22.48
N GLY A 58 5.17 5.63 21.69
CA GLY A 58 6.30 5.25 20.82
C GLY A 58 6.21 5.82 19.40
N PRO A 59 7.10 5.39 18.49
CA PRO A 59 7.07 5.82 17.10
C PRO A 59 5.79 5.35 16.39
N VAL A 60 5.38 6.12 15.38
CA VAL A 60 4.16 5.87 14.59
C VAL A 60 4.51 5.80 13.11
N GLY A 61 4.14 4.70 12.47
CA GLY A 61 4.21 4.57 11.00
C GLY A 61 2.83 4.78 10.39
N ILE A 62 2.75 5.56 9.32
CA ILE A 62 1.48 5.97 8.70
C ILE A 62 1.58 5.73 7.19
N THR A 63 0.60 4.99 6.61
CA THR A 63 0.45 4.98 5.16
C THR A 63 -0.31 6.20 4.69
N PHE A 64 0.00 6.64 3.47
CA PHE A 64 -0.76 7.66 2.76
C PHE A 64 -1.07 7.17 1.34
N PRO A 65 -2.35 7.26 0.87
CA PRO A 65 -2.72 6.82 -0.47
C PRO A 65 -2.33 7.86 -1.53
N GLY A 66 -1.05 7.96 -1.82
CA GLY A 66 -0.44 8.89 -2.78
C GLY A 66 1.06 8.98 -2.59
N VAL A 67 1.70 9.76 -3.47
CA VAL A 67 3.14 10.00 -3.47
C VAL A 67 3.53 10.89 -2.29
N VAL A 68 4.51 10.45 -1.50
CA VAL A 68 5.09 11.20 -0.37
C VAL A 68 6.59 11.39 -0.58
N VAL A 69 7.06 12.63 -0.65
CA VAL A 69 8.47 12.96 -0.82
C VAL A 69 8.93 13.84 0.35
N ASN A 70 9.90 13.37 1.11
CA ASN A 70 10.44 14.09 2.28
C ASN A 70 9.36 14.54 3.31
N GLY A 71 8.29 13.74 3.46
CA GLY A 71 7.18 14.04 4.36
C GLY A 71 6.09 14.94 3.78
N VAL A 72 6.28 15.45 2.54
CA VAL A 72 5.30 16.26 1.83
C VAL A 72 4.48 15.38 0.89
N THR A 73 3.17 15.51 0.93
CA THR A 73 2.25 14.83 0.00
C THR A 73 2.27 15.52 -1.36
N MET A 74 2.60 14.77 -2.41
CA MET A 74 2.68 15.26 -3.78
C MET A 74 1.42 14.97 -4.60
N THR A 75 0.71 13.89 -4.29
CA THR A 75 -0.55 13.49 -4.94
C THR A 75 -1.58 13.05 -3.91
N ALA A 76 -2.86 13.10 -4.25
CA ALA A 76 -3.95 12.70 -3.36
C ALA A 76 -5.12 12.11 -4.18
N ALA A 77 -4.94 10.92 -4.75
CA ALA A 77 -5.87 10.33 -5.70
C ALA A 77 -7.28 10.06 -5.13
N ASN A 78 -7.37 9.65 -3.87
CA ASN A 78 -8.61 9.22 -3.23
C ASN A 78 -9.00 10.06 -1.99
N LEU A 79 -8.30 11.17 -1.76
CA LEU A 79 -8.54 12.12 -0.67
C LEU A 79 -8.80 13.52 -1.24
N ASP A 80 -8.97 14.50 -0.35
CA ASP A 80 -9.18 15.90 -0.74
C ASP A 80 -7.90 16.50 -1.39
N SER A 81 -8.06 17.32 -2.42
CA SER A 81 -6.94 17.96 -3.13
C SER A 81 -6.09 18.89 -2.23
N ALA A 82 -6.62 19.34 -1.10
CA ALA A 82 -5.88 20.13 -0.11
C ALA A 82 -4.65 19.40 0.47
N TRP A 83 -4.52 18.10 0.27
CA TRP A 83 -3.33 17.36 0.66
C TRP A 83 -2.10 17.68 -0.19
N VAL A 84 -2.28 18.05 -1.46
CA VAL A 84 -1.17 18.31 -2.38
C VAL A 84 -0.35 19.52 -1.89
N GLY A 85 0.94 19.31 -1.64
CA GLY A 85 1.86 20.30 -1.07
C GLY A 85 1.81 20.43 0.45
N THR A 86 0.98 19.65 1.14
CA THR A 86 0.94 19.64 2.61
C THR A 86 2.19 18.97 3.18
N ASP A 87 2.86 19.60 4.14
CA ASP A 87 3.84 18.94 5.00
C ASP A 87 3.08 18.01 5.98
N THR A 88 2.81 16.82 5.47
CA THR A 88 1.97 15.81 6.13
C THR A 88 2.67 15.22 7.35
N ARG A 89 4.00 15.13 7.29
CA ARG A 89 4.79 14.66 8.44
C ARG A 89 4.69 15.64 9.60
N ALA A 90 4.94 16.92 9.35
CA ALA A 90 4.85 17.95 10.39
C ALA A 90 3.43 18.04 10.97
N LEU A 91 2.38 17.89 10.11
CA LEU A 91 0.99 17.85 10.57
C LEU A 91 0.76 16.68 11.53
N PHE A 92 1.19 15.47 11.18
CA PHE A 92 0.98 14.29 12.04
C PHE A 92 1.86 14.32 13.29
N ASP A 93 3.11 14.74 13.21
CA ASP A 93 3.97 14.93 14.39
C ASP A 93 3.30 15.87 15.42
N LYS A 94 2.73 16.98 14.93
CA LYS A 94 2.03 17.96 15.78
C LYS A 94 0.80 17.38 16.49
N VAL A 95 -0.04 16.62 15.77
CA VAL A 95 -1.32 16.13 16.35
C VAL A 95 -1.14 14.86 17.17
N THR A 96 -0.10 14.08 16.91
CA THR A 96 0.18 12.84 17.66
C THR A 96 1.10 13.08 18.87
N GLY A 97 1.89 14.13 18.85
CA GLY A 97 2.95 14.35 19.83
C GLY A 97 4.09 13.33 19.75
N ALA A 98 4.15 12.54 18.67
CA ALA A 98 5.11 11.47 18.45
C ALA A 98 5.88 11.69 17.13
N SER A 99 7.07 11.09 16.99
CA SER A 99 7.76 11.05 15.71
C SER A 99 7.01 10.12 14.75
N THR A 100 6.58 10.67 13.61
CA THR A 100 5.86 9.90 12.58
C THR A 100 6.74 9.64 11.37
N ALA A 101 6.55 8.48 10.75
CA ALA A 101 7.14 8.13 9.46
C ALA A 101 6.03 7.86 8.46
N LEU A 102 6.11 8.51 7.29
CA LEU A 102 5.11 8.41 6.23
C LEU A 102 5.63 7.62 5.05
N VAL A 103 4.78 6.76 4.52
CA VAL A 103 5.07 5.92 3.36
C VAL A 103 3.83 5.79 2.47
N ASN A 104 4.00 5.63 1.16
CA ASN A 104 2.90 5.28 0.26
C ASN A 104 2.25 3.95 0.70
N ASP A 105 0.94 3.78 0.48
CA ASP A 105 0.18 2.60 0.93
C ASP A 105 0.61 1.30 0.23
N ALA A 106 0.92 1.36 -1.07
CA ALA A 106 1.42 0.20 -1.81
C ALA A 106 2.87 -0.13 -1.42
N ASP A 107 3.72 0.89 -1.20
CA ASP A 107 5.09 0.72 -0.71
C ASP A 107 5.08 0.04 0.68
N ALA A 108 4.19 0.48 1.58
CA ALA A 108 4.03 -0.15 2.89
C ALA A 108 3.63 -1.62 2.76
N ALA A 109 2.60 -1.91 1.96
CA ALA A 109 2.18 -3.29 1.73
C ALA A 109 3.31 -4.14 1.14
N GLY A 110 4.08 -3.59 0.21
CA GLY A 110 5.27 -4.22 -0.36
C GLY A 110 6.34 -4.52 0.68
N LEU A 111 6.66 -3.57 1.56
CA LEU A 111 7.62 -3.79 2.65
C LEU A 111 7.21 -4.95 3.57
N ALA A 112 5.92 -5.03 3.91
CA ALA A 112 5.40 -6.14 4.72
C ALA A 112 5.54 -7.48 4.00
N GLU A 113 5.18 -7.55 2.72
CA GLU A 113 5.30 -8.77 1.90
C GLU A 113 6.76 -9.20 1.69
N MET A 114 7.67 -8.26 1.45
CA MET A 114 9.10 -8.54 1.29
C MET A 114 9.74 -9.04 2.58
N LYS A 115 9.27 -8.60 3.73
CA LYS A 115 9.85 -9.00 5.02
C LYS A 115 9.22 -10.26 5.59
N PHE A 116 7.89 -10.42 5.49
CA PHE A 116 7.12 -11.43 6.22
C PHE A 116 6.19 -12.26 5.35
N GLY A 117 5.98 -11.88 4.09
CA GLY A 117 5.00 -12.47 3.20
C GLY A 117 5.61 -13.18 1.99
N ALA A 118 4.93 -13.06 0.87
CA ALA A 118 5.23 -13.76 -0.38
C ALA A 118 6.58 -13.40 -1.01
N GLY A 119 7.16 -12.24 -0.65
CA GLY A 119 8.47 -11.79 -1.11
C GLY A 119 9.62 -12.10 -0.16
N ALA A 120 9.37 -12.80 0.95
CA ALA A 120 10.40 -13.03 1.96
C ALA A 120 11.60 -13.83 1.40
N GLY A 121 12.80 -13.26 1.53
CA GLY A 121 14.04 -13.88 1.05
C GLY A 121 14.29 -13.75 -0.46
N GLN A 122 13.38 -13.13 -1.22
CA GLN A 122 13.56 -12.93 -2.66
C GLN A 122 14.67 -11.92 -2.96
N GLN A 123 15.51 -12.28 -3.92
CA GLN A 123 16.52 -11.40 -4.51
C GLN A 123 16.06 -10.99 -5.91
N GLY A 124 16.80 -10.10 -6.54
CA GLY A 124 16.45 -9.59 -7.87
C GLY A 124 15.38 -8.51 -7.83
N THR A 125 14.59 -8.41 -8.89
CA THR A 125 13.52 -7.42 -9.03
C THR A 125 12.18 -8.02 -8.61
N VAL A 126 11.55 -7.45 -7.59
CA VAL A 126 10.20 -7.84 -7.15
C VAL A 126 9.25 -6.67 -7.37
N LEU A 127 8.14 -6.94 -8.02
CA LEU A 127 7.07 -5.97 -8.24
C LEU A 127 5.84 -6.39 -7.44
N MET A 128 5.44 -5.57 -6.48
CA MET A 128 4.14 -5.72 -5.81
C MET A 128 3.12 -4.80 -6.45
N LEU A 129 1.93 -5.34 -6.72
CA LEU A 129 0.81 -4.62 -7.30
C LEU A 129 -0.45 -4.85 -6.44
N THR A 130 -1.06 -3.76 -5.97
CA THR A 130 -2.31 -3.82 -5.19
C THR A 130 -3.48 -3.48 -6.09
N PHE A 131 -4.40 -4.42 -6.30
CA PHE A 131 -5.62 -4.20 -7.09
C PHE A 131 -6.80 -3.92 -6.17
N GLY A 132 -7.41 -2.75 -6.31
CA GLY A 132 -8.55 -2.28 -5.54
C GLY A 132 -9.35 -1.23 -6.32
N THR A 133 -9.55 -0.04 -5.75
CA THR A 133 -10.15 1.12 -6.45
C THR A 133 -9.30 1.54 -7.65
N GLY A 134 -7.99 1.55 -7.48
CA GLY A 134 -6.98 1.73 -8.51
C GLY A 134 -6.01 0.55 -8.53
N ILE A 135 -4.80 0.79 -9.04
CA ILE A 135 -3.66 -0.13 -8.99
C ILE A 135 -2.48 0.60 -8.35
N GLY A 136 -2.17 0.26 -7.10
CA GLY A 136 -0.94 0.71 -6.46
C GLY A 136 0.24 -0.20 -6.81
N SER A 137 1.45 0.33 -6.76
CA SER A 137 2.67 -0.42 -7.10
C SER A 137 3.80 -0.13 -6.11
N ALA A 138 4.59 -1.15 -5.81
CA ALA A 138 5.85 -1.03 -5.09
C ALA A 138 6.91 -1.88 -5.78
N LEU A 139 8.07 -1.29 -6.04
CA LEU A 139 9.18 -1.93 -6.73
C LEU A 139 10.34 -2.16 -5.75
N PHE A 140 10.93 -3.34 -5.82
CA PHE A 140 12.09 -3.71 -5.00
C PHE A 140 13.23 -4.21 -5.88
N ARG A 141 14.46 -3.87 -5.51
CA ARG A 141 15.67 -4.47 -6.04
C ARG A 141 16.49 -5.03 -4.89
N ASP A 142 16.71 -6.34 -4.89
CA ASP A 142 17.47 -7.04 -3.84
C ASP A 142 16.96 -6.72 -2.42
N GLY A 143 15.63 -6.64 -2.26
CA GLY A 143 14.95 -6.30 -1.01
C GLY A 143 14.89 -4.80 -0.67
N ILE A 144 15.52 -3.94 -1.48
CA ILE A 144 15.52 -2.48 -1.28
C ILE A 144 14.35 -1.86 -2.05
N LEU A 145 13.53 -1.09 -1.36
CA LEU A 145 12.39 -0.38 -1.94
C LEU A 145 12.86 0.76 -2.87
N VAL A 146 12.30 0.82 -4.07
CA VAL A 146 12.29 1.99 -4.95
C VAL A 146 10.97 2.72 -4.71
N PRO A 147 10.96 3.79 -3.90
CA PRO A 147 9.71 4.35 -3.37
C PRO A 147 8.90 5.11 -4.42
N ASN A 148 7.59 5.19 -4.15
CA ASN A 148 6.64 6.02 -4.89
C ASN A 148 6.54 5.67 -6.38
N THR A 149 6.54 4.40 -6.74
CA THR A 149 6.22 3.99 -8.11
C THR A 149 4.70 4.07 -8.33
N GLU A 150 4.30 4.61 -9.48
CA GLU A 150 2.88 4.84 -9.84
C GLU A 150 2.54 4.12 -11.15
N PHE A 151 2.89 2.84 -11.25
CA PHE A 151 2.70 2.05 -12.49
C PHE A 151 1.23 1.78 -12.83
N GLY A 152 0.28 2.02 -11.92
CA GLY A 152 -1.14 1.99 -12.22
C GLY A 152 -1.55 3.05 -13.25
N HIS A 153 -0.76 4.13 -13.37
CA HIS A 153 -1.02 5.25 -14.28
C HIS A 153 -0.34 5.13 -15.64
N ILE A 154 0.38 4.05 -15.94
CA ILE A 154 0.87 3.86 -17.31
C ILE A 154 -0.30 3.81 -18.30
N GLU A 155 -0.09 4.37 -19.48
CA GLU A 155 -1.12 4.37 -20.50
C GLU A 155 -1.14 3.05 -21.27
N ILE A 156 -2.30 2.40 -21.30
CA ILE A 156 -2.57 1.22 -22.12
C ILE A 156 -3.82 1.48 -22.96
N ARG A 157 -3.67 1.45 -24.29
CA ARG A 157 -4.75 1.71 -25.25
C ARG A 157 -5.45 3.05 -25.01
N GLY A 158 -4.67 4.12 -24.73
CA GLY A 158 -5.17 5.48 -24.53
C GLY A 158 -5.86 5.74 -23.20
N ARG A 159 -5.62 4.89 -22.18
CA ARG A 159 -6.19 5.04 -20.81
C ARG A 159 -5.22 4.54 -19.77
N ASP A 160 -5.28 5.14 -18.57
CA ASP A 160 -4.56 4.62 -17.42
C ASP A 160 -4.86 3.14 -17.21
N ALA A 161 -3.84 2.34 -16.95
CA ALA A 161 -3.98 0.90 -16.75
C ALA A 161 -4.99 0.55 -15.65
N GLU A 162 -5.02 1.30 -14.55
CA GLU A 162 -5.97 1.09 -13.45
C GLU A 162 -7.44 1.23 -13.88
N LYS A 163 -7.75 2.13 -14.83
CA LYS A 163 -9.11 2.28 -15.38
C LYS A 163 -9.55 1.08 -16.21
N ARG A 164 -8.62 0.18 -16.55
CA ARG A 164 -8.87 -1.02 -17.34
C ARG A 164 -8.80 -2.31 -16.51
N ALA A 165 -7.81 -2.41 -15.61
CA ALA A 165 -7.42 -3.65 -14.95
C ALA A 165 -7.60 -3.66 -13.43
N SER A 166 -7.99 -2.56 -12.77
CA SER A 166 -8.28 -2.58 -11.32
C SER A 166 -9.47 -3.49 -10.97
N GLU A 167 -9.60 -3.87 -9.71
CA GLU A 167 -10.80 -4.59 -9.20
C GLU A 167 -12.07 -3.77 -9.47
N ARG A 168 -12.02 -2.46 -9.21
CA ARG A 168 -13.12 -1.55 -9.52
C ARG A 168 -13.49 -1.54 -11.01
N ALA A 169 -12.52 -1.60 -11.91
CA ALA A 169 -12.78 -1.67 -13.35
C ALA A 169 -13.50 -2.98 -13.72
N LYS A 170 -13.12 -4.11 -13.07
CA LYS A 170 -13.83 -5.38 -13.22
C LYS A 170 -15.29 -5.26 -12.83
N GLU A 171 -15.58 -4.67 -11.66
CA GLU A 171 -16.93 -4.50 -11.15
C GLU A 171 -17.76 -3.54 -12.00
N LEU A 172 -17.19 -2.37 -12.33
CA LEU A 172 -17.87 -1.32 -13.10
C LEU A 172 -18.30 -1.79 -14.50
N HIS A 173 -17.51 -2.68 -15.11
CA HIS A 173 -17.76 -3.19 -16.47
C HIS A 173 -18.35 -4.61 -16.46
N ASP A 174 -18.73 -5.13 -15.30
CA ASP A 174 -19.26 -6.50 -15.11
C ASP A 174 -18.43 -7.55 -15.86
N LEU A 175 -17.11 -7.50 -15.70
CA LEU A 175 -16.22 -8.41 -16.43
C LEU A 175 -16.20 -9.79 -15.78
N SER A 176 -16.38 -10.82 -16.61
CA SER A 176 -16.06 -12.19 -16.17
C SER A 176 -14.59 -12.30 -15.77
N TRP A 177 -14.25 -13.29 -14.95
CA TRP A 177 -12.87 -13.53 -14.51
C TRP A 177 -11.89 -13.69 -15.71
N GLY A 178 -12.29 -14.41 -16.75
CA GLY A 178 -11.45 -14.56 -17.93
C GLY A 178 -11.21 -13.25 -18.70
N LYS A 179 -12.26 -12.44 -18.88
CA LYS A 179 -12.10 -11.13 -19.55
C LYS A 179 -11.23 -10.18 -18.74
N TRP A 180 -11.39 -10.19 -17.39
CA TRP A 180 -10.59 -9.35 -16.52
C TRP A 180 -9.14 -9.85 -16.44
N ALA A 181 -8.92 -11.17 -16.31
CA ALA A 181 -7.58 -11.77 -16.31
C ALA A 181 -6.81 -11.40 -17.58
N GLY A 182 -7.43 -11.41 -18.77
CA GLY A 182 -6.78 -10.95 -20.00
C GLY A 182 -6.35 -9.48 -19.96
N ARG A 183 -7.10 -8.60 -19.28
CA ARG A 183 -6.67 -7.20 -19.07
C ARG A 183 -5.52 -7.07 -18.06
N VAL A 184 -5.56 -7.89 -17.00
CA VAL A 184 -4.46 -7.97 -16.03
C VAL A 184 -3.21 -8.51 -16.69
N GLU A 185 -3.30 -9.57 -17.48
CA GLU A 185 -2.16 -10.15 -18.20
C GLU A 185 -1.54 -9.16 -19.18
N GLU A 186 -2.36 -8.41 -19.94
CA GLU A 186 -1.88 -7.31 -20.79
C GLU A 186 -1.08 -6.28 -19.97
N TYR A 187 -1.61 -5.85 -18.82
CA TYR A 187 -0.94 -4.91 -17.91
C TYR A 187 0.37 -5.48 -17.37
N LEU A 188 0.36 -6.72 -16.89
CA LEU A 188 1.55 -7.38 -16.35
C LEU A 188 2.63 -7.57 -17.42
N GLY A 189 2.24 -7.84 -18.68
CA GLY A 189 3.17 -7.89 -19.81
C GLY A 189 3.89 -6.57 -20.07
N HIS A 190 3.19 -5.43 -19.91
CA HIS A 190 3.83 -4.11 -19.94
C HIS A 190 4.79 -3.93 -18.76
N MET A 191 4.42 -4.40 -17.56
CA MET A 191 5.31 -4.34 -16.40
C MET A 191 6.57 -5.19 -16.60
N GLU A 192 6.45 -6.40 -17.17
CA GLU A 192 7.59 -7.22 -17.52
C GLU A 192 8.54 -6.53 -18.50
N ALA A 193 7.98 -5.86 -19.51
CA ALA A 193 8.78 -5.14 -20.49
C ALA A 193 9.54 -3.95 -19.88
N LEU A 194 8.96 -3.28 -18.87
CA LEU A 194 9.53 -2.09 -18.25
C LEU A 194 10.49 -2.38 -17.10
N THR A 195 10.21 -3.41 -16.29
CA THR A 195 10.92 -3.65 -15.02
C THR A 195 11.63 -5.00 -14.96
N ALA A 196 11.37 -5.90 -15.90
CA ALA A 196 11.91 -7.27 -15.96
C ALA A 196 11.90 -7.98 -14.59
N PRO A 197 10.72 -8.09 -13.90
CA PRO A 197 10.66 -8.63 -12.56
C PRO A 197 10.93 -10.14 -12.56
N ASP A 198 11.53 -10.62 -11.48
CA ASP A 198 11.66 -12.05 -11.19
C ASP A 198 10.40 -12.60 -10.52
N LEU A 199 9.75 -11.75 -9.70
CA LEU A 199 8.53 -12.06 -8.97
C LEU A 199 7.55 -10.90 -9.05
N ILE A 200 6.26 -11.23 -9.29
CA ILE A 200 5.15 -10.29 -9.18
C ILE A 200 4.22 -10.77 -8.04
N ILE A 201 3.98 -9.90 -7.06
CA ILE A 201 3.07 -10.19 -5.93
C ILE A 201 1.77 -9.42 -6.16
N ILE A 202 0.64 -10.14 -6.19
CA ILE A 202 -0.68 -9.55 -6.37
C ILE A 202 -1.36 -9.36 -5.03
N GLY A 203 -1.48 -8.10 -4.61
CA GLY A 203 -2.13 -7.67 -3.39
C GLY A 203 -3.49 -6.99 -3.61
N GLY A 204 -3.98 -6.33 -2.55
CA GLY A 204 -5.30 -5.73 -2.52
C GLY A 204 -6.41 -6.75 -2.21
N GLY A 205 -7.67 -6.29 -2.19
CA GLY A 205 -8.82 -7.12 -1.84
C GLY A 205 -9.01 -8.34 -2.74
N ILE A 206 -8.63 -8.21 -4.00
CA ILE A 206 -8.74 -9.25 -5.03
C ILE A 206 -7.83 -10.46 -4.78
N SER A 207 -6.74 -10.31 -4.04
CA SER A 207 -5.80 -11.41 -3.75
C SER A 207 -6.47 -12.60 -3.06
N ARG A 208 -7.54 -12.37 -2.30
CA ARG A 208 -8.36 -13.44 -1.70
C ARG A 208 -9.12 -14.30 -2.70
N LYS A 209 -9.19 -13.86 -3.95
CA LYS A 209 -9.85 -14.55 -5.07
C LYS A 209 -8.82 -14.98 -6.13
N ALA A 210 -7.56 -15.13 -5.73
CA ALA A 210 -6.43 -15.45 -6.61
C ALA A 210 -6.65 -16.74 -7.43
N ASP A 211 -7.30 -17.73 -6.83
CA ASP A 211 -7.70 -18.99 -7.47
C ASP A 211 -8.56 -18.81 -8.73
N LYS A 212 -9.28 -17.68 -8.84
CA LYS A 212 -10.19 -17.41 -9.96
C LYS A 212 -9.51 -16.78 -11.17
N PHE A 213 -8.33 -16.20 -11.02
CA PHE A 213 -7.68 -15.47 -12.12
C PHE A 213 -6.20 -15.80 -12.32
N LEU A 214 -5.42 -16.11 -11.27
CA LEU A 214 -3.99 -16.44 -11.45
C LEU A 214 -3.75 -17.60 -12.42
N PRO A 215 -4.54 -18.70 -12.40
CA PRO A 215 -4.37 -19.78 -13.37
C PRO A 215 -4.64 -19.38 -14.82
N LEU A 216 -5.25 -18.21 -15.05
CA LEU A 216 -5.55 -17.68 -16.38
C LEU A 216 -4.45 -16.77 -16.93
N LEU A 217 -3.43 -16.44 -16.13
CA LEU A 217 -2.26 -15.64 -16.52
C LEU A 217 -1.18 -16.61 -17.04
N THR A 218 -1.14 -16.85 -18.33
CA THR A 218 -0.33 -17.94 -18.92
C THR A 218 0.84 -17.46 -19.78
N SER A 219 0.91 -16.16 -20.10
CA SER A 219 1.89 -15.61 -21.05
C SER A 219 3.06 -14.89 -20.38
N LEU A 220 3.11 -14.89 -19.04
CA LEU A 220 4.10 -14.14 -18.27
C LEU A 220 5.36 -14.97 -17.98
N ARG A 221 6.52 -14.33 -18.06
CA ARG A 221 7.82 -14.93 -17.72
C ARG A 221 8.02 -14.94 -16.19
N ALA A 222 7.66 -13.84 -15.52
CA ALA A 222 7.81 -13.71 -14.08
C ALA A 222 6.88 -14.67 -13.33
N THR A 223 7.33 -15.16 -12.19
CA THR A 223 6.45 -15.88 -11.27
C THR A 223 5.43 -14.91 -10.68
N VAL A 224 4.14 -15.27 -10.74
CA VAL A 224 3.06 -14.44 -10.17
C VAL A 224 2.43 -15.16 -8.99
N VAL A 225 2.40 -14.51 -7.81
CA VAL A 225 1.87 -15.10 -6.57
C VAL A 225 0.90 -14.13 -5.87
N PRO A 226 -0.05 -14.64 -5.08
CA PRO A 226 -0.88 -13.79 -4.25
C PRO A 226 -0.12 -13.30 -3.02
N ALA A 227 -0.46 -12.10 -2.55
CA ALA A 227 0.03 -11.55 -1.29
C ALA A 227 -0.40 -12.40 -0.09
N ALA A 228 0.49 -12.60 0.87
CA ALA A 228 0.27 -13.42 2.06
C ALA A 228 -0.26 -12.61 3.25
N MET A 229 0.17 -11.34 3.42
CA MET A 229 -0.18 -10.49 4.57
C MET A 229 -1.59 -9.90 4.49
N GLN A 230 -2.21 -9.95 3.32
CA GLN A 230 -3.61 -9.53 3.08
C GLN A 230 -3.96 -8.15 3.67
N ASN A 231 -4.97 -8.11 4.55
CA ASN A 231 -5.52 -6.88 5.11
C ASN A 231 -4.62 -6.19 6.15
N ASP A 232 -3.58 -6.83 6.63
CA ASP A 232 -2.69 -6.29 7.66
C ASP A 232 -1.41 -5.70 7.05
N ALA A 233 -1.19 -5.93 5.74
CA ALA A 233 0.01 -5.48 5.03
C ALA A 233 0.29 -3.98 5.18
N GLY A 234 -0.73 -3.12 5.03
CA GLY A 234 -0.58 -1.66 5.19
C GLY A 234 -0.14 -1.26 6.60
N ILE A 235 -0.81 -1.79 7.64
CA ILE A 235 -0.51 -1.51 9.05
C ILE A 235 0.90 -2.01 9.41
N VAL A 236 1.21 -3.26 9.04
CA VAL A 236 2.51 -3.87 9.33
C VAL A 236 3.64 -3.16 8.57
N GLY A 237 3.41 -2.84 7.30
CA GLY A 237 4.38 -2.14 6.47
C GLY A 237 4.66 -0.71 6.95
N ALA A 238 3.62 0.04 7.35
CA ALA A 238 3.78 1.36 7.95
C ALA A 238 4.64 1.30 9.22
N ALA A 239 4.34 0.36 10.13
CA ALA A 239 5.11 0.16 11.33
C ALA A 239 6.56 -0.26 11.05
N LEU A 240 6.76 -1.14 10.07
CA LEU A 240 8.09 -1.57 9.64
C LEU A 240 8.89 -0.39 9.08
N TYR A 241 8.27 0.41 8.21
CA TYR A 241 8.91 1.61 7.65
C TYR A 241 9.36 2.59 8.73
N ALA A 242 8.50 2.85 9.73
CA ALA A 242 8.87 3.69 10.86
C ALA A 242 10.03 3.11 11.68
N SER A 243 10.06 1.78 11.87
CA SER A 243 11.15 1.14 12.62
C SER A 243 12.51 1.22 11.90
N LEU A 244 12.50 1.25 10.56
CA LEU A 244 13.71 1.37 9.74
C LEU A 244 14.23 2.81 9.63
N ASN A 245 13.33 3.80 9.81
CA ASN A 245 13.63 5.23 9.69
C ASN A 245 13.62 5.96 11.05
N ALA A 246 13.49 5.24 12.16
CA ALA A 246 13.61 5.81 13.49
C ALA A 246 15.06 6.34 13.67
N PRO A 247 15.26 7.55 14.23
CA PRO A 247 16.60 8.00 14.59
C PRO A 247 17.21 6.96 15.52
N ALA A 248 18.47 6.60 15.25
CA ALA A 248 19.25 5.76 16.16
C ALA A 248 19.30 6.45 17.52
N GLY A 249 18.72 5.81 18.56
CA GLY A 249 18.74 6.32 19.92
C GLY A 249 20.10 6.28 20.56
#